data_8c11fe42ead423052760c5b0215261cc
#
_entry.id   8c11fe42ead423052760c5b0215261cc
#
_cell.length_a   1.000
_cell.length_b   1.000
_cell.length_c   1.000
_cell.angle_alpha   90.00
_cell.angle_beta   90.00
_cell.angle_gamma   90.00
#
_symmetry.space_group_name_H-M   'P 1'
#
loop_
_entity.id
_entity.type
_entity.pdbx_description
1 polymer ?
#
loop_
_entity_poly.entity_id
_entity_poly.type
_entity_poly.pdbx_seq_one_letter_code
_entity_poly.pdbx_strand_id
1 'polypeptide(L)'
;MRFHENDIESILTKDSTGNSVTEILNYLNRHYQSVTLREAAKHFGYSTSHFSTLIRESTGRTFLQIIRDIKLNQACHALRETSLSNLAICELVGYESPEHFMRTFKKTYGMTPGEYRKKNRE
;
A
#
# COMPACT_ATOMS: atom_id res chain seq x y z
N MET A 1 2.69 -2.80 6.23
CA MET A 1 3.42 -3.99 5.78
C MET A 1 4.78 -4.04 6.41
N ARG A 2 5.18 -5.18 6.89
CA ARG A 2 6.50 -5.36 7.52
C ARG A 2 7.25 -6.50 6.86
N PHE A 3 8.56 -6.37 6.80
CA PHE A 3 9.44 -7.42 6.31
C PHE A 3 10.26 -7.98 7.47
N HIS A 4 10.52 -9.27 7.43
CA HIS A 4 11.48 -9.90 8.33
C HIS A 4 12.90 -9.60 7.83
N GLU A 5 13.91 -9.81 8.69
CA GLU A 5 15.29 -9.56 8.29
C GLU A 5 15.67 -10.33 7.03
N ASN A 6 15.27 -11.59 6.92
CA ASN A 6 15.56 -12.40 5.74
C ASN A 6 14.93 -11.82 4.49
N ASP A 7 13.73 -11.24 4.61
CA ASP A 7 13.07 -10.60 3.48
C ASP A 7 13.81 -9.34 3.06
N ILE A 8 14.36 -8.61 4.03
CA ILE A 8 15.13 -7.41 3.75
C ILE A 8 16.38 -7.75 2.93
N GLU A 9 17.08 -8.82 3.29
CA GLU A 9 18.24 -9.27 2.53
C GLU A 9 17.84 -9.59 1.09
N SER A 10 16.72 -10.27 0.92
CA SER A 10 16.22 -10.62 -0.40
C SER A 10 15.86 -9.39 -1.24
N ILE A 11 15.19 -8.41 -0.63
CA ILE A 11 14.77 -7.22 -1.38
C ILE A 11 15.90 -6.26 -1.66
N LEU A 12 17.06 -6.43 -1.02
CA LEU A 12 18.21 -5.62 -1.32
C LEU A 12 19.00 -6.17 -2.51
N THR A 13 18.67 -7.39 -2.96
CA THR A 13 19.29 -7.98 -4.13
C THR A 13 18.77 -7.26 -5.38
N LYS A 14 19.70 -6.79 -6.21
CA LYS A 14 19.34 -6.12 -7.43
C LYS A 14 19.02 -7.12 -8.53
N ASP A 15 18.06 -6.75 -9.35
CA ASP A 15 17.72 -7.57 -10.52
C ASP A 15 18.60 -7.19 -11.71
N SER A 16 18.28 -7.76 -12.88
CA SER A 16 19.06 -7.56 -14.09
C SER A 16 19.05 -6.12 -14.61
N THR A 17 18.11 -5.26 -14.16
CA THR A 17 18.04 -3.85 -14.57
C THR A 17 18.79 -2.94 -13.61
N GLY A 18 19.27 -3.48 -12.48
CA GLY A 18 19.97 -2.71 -11.48
C GLY A 18 19.09 -2.09 -10.40
N ASN A 19 17.76 -2.26 -10.48
CA ASN A 19 16.84 -1.77 -9.47
C ASN A 19 16.74 -2.74 -8.30
N SER A 20 16.62 -2.22 -7.07
CA SER A 20 16.35 -3.06 -5.92
C SER A 20 14.85 -3.01 -5.62
N VAL A 21 14.35 -4.06 -4.96
CA VAL A 21 12.94 -4.10 -4.56
C VAL A 21 12.67 -3.03 -3.49
N THR A 22 13.67 -2.69 -2.68
CA THR A 22 13.55 -1.60 -1.71
C THR A 22 13.22 -0.28 -2.40
N GLU A 23 13.90 0.02 -3.50
CA GLU A 23 13.62 1.23 -4.28
C GLU A 23 12.20 1.23 -4.84
N ILE A 24 11.74 0.07 -5.31
CA ILE A 24 10.39 -0.09 -5.82
C ILE A 24 9.37 0.16 -4.71
N LEU A 25 9.56 -0.44 -3.55
CA LEU A 25 8.64 -0.26 -2.44
C LEU A 25 8.61 1.19 -1.95
N ASN A 26 9.75 1.86 -1.93
CA ASN A 26 9.82 3.28 -1.59
C ASN A 26 9.04 4.13 -2.58
N TYR A 27 9.14 3.80 -3.86
CA TYR A 27 8.37 4.49 -4.90
C TYR A 27 6.87 4.30 -4.68
N LEU A 28 6.44 3.07 -4.39
CA LEU A 28 5.03 2.78 -4.15
C LEU A 28 4.52 3.51 -2.91
N ASN A 29 5.33 3.61 -1.86
CA ASN A 29 4.94 4.36 -0.66
C ASN A 29 4.76 5.85 -0.93
N ARG A 30 5.50 6.41 -1.88
CA ARG A 30 5.38 7.82 -2.22
C ARG A 30 4.23 8.11 -3.18
N HIS A 31 3.82 7.12 -3.97
CA HIS A 31 2.83 7.32 -5.03
C HIS A 31 1.58 6.47 -4.90
N TYR A 32 1.36 5.88 -3.75
CA TYR A 32 0.29 4.89 -3.54
C TYR A 32 -1.11 5.39 -3.87
N GLN A 33 -1.35 6.70 -3.78
CA GLN A 33 -2.70 7.24 -3.94
C GLN A 33 -3.27 7.00 -5.34
N SER A 34 -2.43 7.00 -6.36
CA SER A 34 -2.91 6.90 -7.73
C SER A 34 -2.06 6.04 -8.66
N VAL A 35 -0.97 5.47 -8.17
CA VAL A 35 -0.07 4.72 -9.05
C VAL A 35 -0.74 3.44 -9.55
N THR A 36 -0.57 3.16 -10.85
CA THR A 36 -1.05 1.91 -11.44
C THR A 36 0.13 0.96 -11.62
N LEU A 37 -0.18 -0.32 -11.78
CA LEU A 37 0.83 -1.33 -12.07
C LEU A 37 1.63 -0.97 -13.31
N ARG A 38 0.93 -0.51 -14.36
CA ARG A 38 1.57 -0.13 -15.62
C ARG A 38 2.56 1.03 -15.42
N GLU A 39 2.14 2.04 -14.68
CA GLU A 39 2.99 3.21 -14.43
C GLU A 39 4.24 2.83 -13.65
N ALA A 40 4.07 2.03 -12.60
CA ALA A 40 5.19 1.61 -11.77
C ALA A 40 6.17 0.75 -12.58
N ALA A 41 5.64 -0.21 -13.33
CA ALA A 41 6.47 -1.08 -14.15
C ALA A 41 7.28 -0.25 -15.15
N LYS A 42 6.62 0.70 -15.84
CA LYS A 42 7.27 1.55 -16.81
C LYS A 42 8.37 2.40 -16.19
N HIS A 43 8.09 2.94 -14.99
CA HIS A 43 9.07 3.78 -14.28
C HIS A 43 10.37 3.03 -14.03
N PHE A 44 10.29 1.74 -13.72
CA PHE A 44 11.47 0.94 -13.42
C PHE A 44 12.00 0.14 -14.62
N GLY A 45 11.40 0.32 -15.79
CA GLY A 45 11.89 -0.32 -17.00
C GLY A 45 11.49 -1.77 -17.19
N TYR A 46 10.37 -2.19 -16.61
CA TYR A 46 9.86 -3.55 -16.70
C TYR A 46 8.59 -3.62 -17.55
N SER A 47 8.32 -4.79 -18.11
CA SER A 47 6.97 -5.10 -18.57
C SER A 47 6.08 -5.27 -17.36
N THR A 48 4.76 -5.09 -17.51
CA THR A 48 3.83 -5.27 -16.39
C THR A 48 3.89 -6.70 -15.86
N SER A 49 4.02 -7.67 -16.75
CA SER A 49 4.09 -9.08 -16.39
C SER A 49 5.31 -9.39 -15.51
N HIS A 50 6.47 -8.94 -15.96
CA HIS A 50 7.71 -9.14 -15.22
C HIS A 50 7.70 -8.42 -13.88
N PHE A 51 7.20 -7.17 -13.88
CA PHE A 51 7.12 -6.37 -12.66
C PHE A 51 6.20 -7.02 -11.64
N SER A 52 5.04 -7.49 -12.08
CA SER A 52 4.07 -8.17 -11.22
C SER A 52 4.68 -9.43 -10.57
N THR A 53 5.39 -10.22 -11.37
CA THR A 53 6.05 -11.44 -10.89
C THR A 53 7.16 -11.09 -9.90
N LEU A 54 7.97 -10.08 -10.23
CA LEU A 54 9.06 -9.64 -9.36
C LEU A 54 8.54 -9.22 -7.99
N ILE A 55 7.47 -8.41 -7.97
CA ILE A 55 6.85 -7.95 -6.72
C ILE A 55 6.39 -9.14 -5.89
N ARG A 56 5.64 -10.06 -6.51
CA ARG A 56 5.08 -11.21 -5.79
C ARG A 56 6.15 -12.13 -5.26
N GLU A 57 7.17 -12.42 -6.05
CA GLU A 57 8.24 -13.31 -5.64
C GLU A 57 9.12 -12.69 -4.56
N SER A 58 9.32 -11.38 -4.61
CA SER A 58 10.18 -10.69 -3.65
C SER A 58 9.50 -10.37 -2.33
N THR A 59 8.18 -10.13 -2.34
CA THR A 59 7.46 -9.67 -1.15
C THR A 59 6.43 -10.68 -0.64
N GLY A 60 6.08 -11.68 -1.43
CA GLY A 60 4.99 -12.58 -1.10
C GLY A 60 3.61 -11.97 -1.27
N ARG A 61 3.50 -10.77 -1.82
CA ARG A 61 2.24 -10.05 -1.98
C ARG A 61 2.13 -9.50 -3.40
N THR A 62 0.90 -9.39 -3.89
CA THR A 62 0.67 -8.79 -5.20
C THR A 62 0.81 -7.27 -5.10
N PHE A 63 1.01 -6.63 -6.25
CA PHE A 63 1.03 -5.18 -6.33
C PHE A 63 -0.22 -4.56 -5.70
N LEU A 64 -1.40 -5.08 -6.06
CA LEU A 64 -2.66 -4.56 -5.53
C LEU A 64 -2.78 -4.73 -4.01
N GLN A 65 -2.29 -5.84 -3.48
CA GLN A 65 -2.28 -6.06 -2.03
C GLN A 65 -1.37 -5.06 -1.33
N ILE A 66 -0.20 -4.79 -1.91
CA ILE A 66 0.74 -3.82 -1.34
C ILE A 66 0.11 -2.42 -1.33
N ILE A 67 -0.48 -2.00 -2.44
CA ILE A 67 -1.11 -0.68 -2.53
C ILE A 67 -2.26 -0.58 -1.52
N ARG A 68 -3.10 -1.61 -1.42
CA ARG A 68 -4.18 -1.63 -0.44
C ARG A 68 -3.65 -1.50 0.98
N ASP A 69 -2.60 -2.25 1.31
CA ASP A 69 -2.01 -2.20 2.65
C ASP A 69 -1.49 -0.80 2.97
N ILE A 70 -0.84 -0.16 2.01
CA ILE A 70 -0.34 1.21 2.21
C ILE A 70 -1.50 2.18 2.44
N LYS A 71 -2.53 2.11 1.60
CA LYS A 71 -3.70 2.98 1.72
C LYS A 71 -4.38 2.83 3.07
N LEU A 72 -4.59 1.60 3.51
CA LEU A 72 -5.26 1.34 4.78
C LEU A 72 -4.40 1.76 5.97
N ASN A 73 -3.09 1.55 5.89
CA ASN A 73 -2.17 2.01 6.92
C ASN A 73 -2.20 3.54 7.05
N GLN A 74 -2.20 4.23 5.92
CA GLN A 74 -2.28 5.69 5.93
C GLN A 74 -3.63 6.18 6.45
N ALA A 75 -4.70 5.45 6.14
CA ALA A 75 -6.03 5.76 6.68
C ALA A 75 -6.04 5.62 8.20
N CYS A 76 -5.45 4.55 8.73
CA CYS A 76 -5.36 4.36 10.18
C CYS A 76 -4.61 5.52 10.84
N HIS A 77 -3.51 5.93 10.25
CA HIS A 77 -2.73 7.05 10.76
C HIS A 77 -3.57 8.33 10.78
N ALA A 78 -4.27 8.63 9.69
CA ALA A 78 -5.11 9.81 9.62
C ALA A 78 -6.27 9.76 10.61
N LEU A 79 -6.85 8.58 10.82
CA LEU A 79 -7.93 8.41 11.79
C LEU A 79 -7.46 8.70 13.22
N ARG A 80 -6.24 8.29 13.54
CA ARG A 80 -5.68 8.52 14.88
C ARG A 80 -5.20 9.96 15.08
N GLU A 81 -4.58 10.54 14.07
CA GLU A 81 -3.81 11.77 14.22
C GLU A 81 -4.47 13.03 13.68
N THR A 82 -5.61 12.92 13.00
CA THR A 82 -6.29 14.08 12.42
C THR A 82 -7.77 14.09 12.77
N SER A 83 -8.41 15.23 12.49
CA SER A 83 -9.86 15.40 12.63
C SER A 83 -10.58 15.25 11.30
N LEU A 84 -9.89 14.79 10.26
CA LEU A 84 -10.49 14.64 8.94
C LEU A 84 -11.67 13.65 9.00
N SER A 85 -12.72 13.96 8.23
CA SER A 85 -13.86 13.08 8.13
C SER A 85 -13.48 11.77 7.44
N ASN A 86 -14.29 10.74 7.62
CA ASN A 86 -14.06 9.47 6.93
C ASN A 86 -14.03 9.65 5.41
N LEU A 87 -14.89 10.52 4.88
CA LEU A 87 -14.90 10.81 3.45
C LEU A 87 -13.61 11.49 3.00
N ALA A 88 -13.14 12.46 3.78
CA ALA A 88 -11.89 13.16 3.46
C ALA A 88 -10.71 12.20 3.49
N ILE A 89 -10.68 11.27 4.45
CA ILE A 89 -9.61 10.27 4.53
C ILE A 89 -9.68 9.32 3.34
N CYS A 90 -10.88 8.90 2.96
CA CYS A 90 -11.09 8.06 1.78
C CYS A 90 -10.46 8.69 0.54
N GLU A 91 -10.71 9.98 0.33
CA GLU A 91 -10.13 10.71 -0.80
C GLU A 91 -8.62 10.87 -0.66
N LEU A 92 -8.16 11.19 0.54
CA LEU A 92 -6.73 11.39 0.82
C LEU A 92 -5.91 10.16 0.44
N VAL A 93 -6.39 8.97 0.78
CA VAL A 93 -5.64 7.74 0.53
C VAL A 93 -5.90 7.14 -0.85
N GLY A 94 -6.76 7.77 -1.64
CA GLY A 94 -6.94 7.37 -3.04
C GLY A 94 -7.97 6.30 -3.30
N TYR A 95 -8.97 6.16 -2.43
CA TYR A 95 -10.13 5.33 -2.72
C TYR A 95 -11.18 6.16 -3.46
N GLU A 96 -11.70 5.64 -4.55
CA GLU A 96 -12.72 6.34 -5.32
C GLU A 96 -14.11 6.20 -4.72
N SER A 97 -14.37 5.09 -4.05
CA SER A 97 -15.66 4.77 -3.50
C SER A 97 -15.61 4.67 -1.98
N PRO A 98 -16.38 5.52 -1.27
CA PRO A 98 -16.46 5.42 0.19
C PRO A 98 -16.97 4.05 0.64
N GLU A 99 -17.91 3.45 -0.11
CA GLU A 99 -18.46 2.14 0.23
C GLU A 99 -17.38 1.07 0.16
N HIS A 100 -16.54 1.11 -0.87
CA HIS A 100 -15.44 0.16 -1.03
C HIS A 100 -14.42 0.34 0.09
N PHE A 101 -14.09 1.59 0.41
CA PHE A 101 -13.16 1.91 1.49
C PHE A 101 -13.67 1.36 2.82
N MET A 102 -14.92 1.65 3.17
CA MET A 102 -15.51 1.21 4.43
C MET A 102 -15.53 -0.31 4.55
N ARG A 103 -15.94 -0.98 3.47
CA ARG A 103 -16.01 -2.43 3.44
C ARG A 103 -14.63 -3.07 3.58
N THR A 104 -13.65 -2.57 2.83
CA THR A 104 -12.28 -3.10 2.87
C THR A 104 -11.65 -2.86 4.23
N PHE A 105 -11.86 -1.68 4.81
CA PHE A 105 -11.34 -1.34 6.13
C PHE A 105 -11.91 -2.29 7.19
N LYS A 106 -13.23 -2.47 7.19
CA LYS A 106 -13.88 -3.35 8.15
C LYS A 106 -13.43 -4.79 8.01
N LYS A 107 -13.27 -5.25 6.77
CA LYS A 107 -12.80 -6.61 6.50
C LYS A 107 -11.38 -6.82 7.04
N THR A 108 -10.54 -5.81 6.90
CA THR A 108 -9.13 -5.90 7.30
C THR A 108 -8.94 -5.78 8.80
N TYR A 109 -9.65 -4.86 9.44
CA TYR A 109 -9.43 -4.53 10.86
C TYR A 109 -10.54 -4.97 11.79
N GLY A 110 -11.62 -5.53 11.27
CA GLY A 110 -12.74 -6.01 12.09
C GLY A 110 -13.65 -4.91 12.61
N MET A 111 -13.44 -3.66 12.21
CA MET A 111 -14.26 -2.54 12.65
C MET A 111 -14.28 -1.45 11.58
N THR A 112 -15.28 -0.58 11.65
CA THR A 112 -15.39 0.54 10.70
C THR A 112 -14.34 1.60 11.02
N PRO A 113 -14.03 2.48 10.05
CA PRO A 113 -13.12 3.60 10.33
C PRO A 113 -13.56 4.45 11.52
N GLY A 114 -14.88 4.71 11.65
CA GLY A 114 -15.40 5.47 12.78
C GLY A 114 -15.17 4.78 14.11
N GLU A 115 -15.42 3.48 14.14
CA GLU A 115 -15.17 2.67 15.35
C GLU A 115 -13.69 2.65 15.70
N TYR A 116 -12.84 2.51 14.69
CA TYR A 116 -11.41 2.50 14.87
C TYR A 116 -10.92 3.83 15.48
N ARG A 117 -11.39 4.95 14.95
CA ARG A 117 -11.03 6.27 15.47
C ARG A 117 -11.43 6.41 16.94
N LYS A 118 -12.66 6.05 17.24
CA LYS A 118 -13.17 6.16 18.60
C LYS A 118 -12.34 5.33 19.57
N LYS A 119 -12.06 4.08 19.20
CA LYS A 119 -11.29 3.18 20.03
C LYS A 119 -9.87 3.68 20.29
N ASN A 120 -9.25 4.29 19.31
CA ASN A 120 -7.86 4.70 19.38
C ASN A 120 -7.64 6.12 19.92
N ARG A 121 -8.71 6.83 20.26
CA ARG A 121 -8.63 8.19 20.82
C ARG A 121 -9.11 8.29 22.26
N GLU A 122 -9.57 7.20 22.81
CA GLU A 122 -10.02 7.15 24.21
C GLU A 122 -8.88 7.05 25.19
#